data_599ad342bdc78ccc2269fbd82259d0e8
#
_entry.id   599ad342bdc78ccc2269fbd82259d0e8
#
_cell.length_a   1.000
_cell.length_b   1.000
_cell.length_c   1.000
_cell.angle_alpha   90.00
_cell.angle_beta   90.00
_cell.angle_gamma   90.00
#
_symmetry.space_group_name_H-M   'P 1'
#
loop_
_entity.id
_entity.type
_entity.pdbx_description
1 polymer ?
#
loop_
_entity_poly.entity_id
_entity_poly.type
_entity_poly.pdbx_seq_one_letter_code
_entity_poly.pdbx_strand_id
1 'polypeptide(L)'
;MNFEKILEENQQWIEEHLRLDPNYFDDLAKGQSPDILYIGCSDSRVTAEEMMGARPGEVFVHRNIANVIANSDLNVMSVVNYAVQYLKVQHIVVCGHYYCGGVKAAMESTDMGIINLWLRNIQDVY
;
A
#
# COMPACT_ATOMS: atom_id res chain seq x y z
N MET A 1 -16.15 4.25 -13.92
CA MET A 1 -15.05 3.47 -14.54
C MET A 1 -15.58 2.09 -14.87
N ASN A 2 -15.40 1.61 -16.09
CA ASN A 2 -15.74 0.24 -16.47
C ASN A 2 -14.47 -0.54 -16.85
N PHE A 3 -14.59 -1.85 -16.96
CA PHE A 3 -13.44 -2.73 -17.17
C PHE A 3 -12.78 -2.54 -18.54
N GLU A 4 -13.58 -2.34 -19.58
CA GLU A 4 -13.07 -2.09 -20.94
C GLU A 4 -12.22 -0.83 -20.99
N LYS A 5 -12.69 0.24 -20.36
CA LYS A 5 -11.93 1.49 -20.26
C LYS A 5 -10.61 1.31 -19.48
N ILE A 6 -10.61 0.48 -18.45
CA ILE A 6 -9.36 0.17 -17.70
C ILE A 6 -8.33 -0.47 -18.64
N LEU A 7 -8.75 -1.40 -19.48
CA LEU A 7 -7.83 -2.06 -20.43
C LEU A 7 -7.30 -1.08 -21.47
N GLU A 8 -8.16 -0.21 -22.01
CA GLU A 8 -7.76 0.84 -22.96
C GLU A 8 -6.75 1.81 -22.32
N GLU A 9 -7.03 2.30 -21.13
CA GLU A 9 -6.13 3.20 -20.39
C GLU A 9 -4.79 2.51 -20.07
N ASN A 10 -4.82 1.23 -19.71
CA ASN A 10 -3.60 0.46 -19.47
C ASN A 10 -2.76 0.35 -20.75
N GLN A 11 -3.38 0.10 -21.90
CA GLN A 11 -2.66 0.03 -23.16
C GLN A 11 -2.02 1.38 -23.51
N GLN A 12 -2.75 2.48 -23.33
CA GLN A 12 -2.23 3.83 -23.55
C GLN A 12 -1.06 4.13 -22.59
N TRP A 13 -1.19 3.73 -21.34
CA TRP A 13 -0.14 3.88 -20.33
C TRP A 13 1.15 3.15 -20.73
N ILE A 14 1.04 1.93 -21.26
CA ILE A 14 2.18 1.15 -21.77
C ILE A 14 2.84 1.87 -22.93
N GLU A 15 2.04 2.28 -23.92
CA GLU A 15 2.53 2.96 -25.12
C GLU A 15 3.24 4.27 -24.78
N GLU A 16 2.70 5.04 -23.87
CA GLU A 16 3.29 6.31 -23.42
C GLU A 16 4.64 6.10 -22.74
N HIS A 17 4.74 5.11 -21.84
CA HIS A 17 6.01 4.81 -21.18
C HIS A 17 7.07 4.32 -22.16
N LEU A 18 6.73 3.47 -23.12
CA LEU A 18 7.65 2.98 -24.14
C LEU A 18 8.05 4.07 -25.14
N ARG A 19 7.18 5.05 -25.40
CA ARG A 19 7.49 6.20 -26.22
C ARG A 19 8.55 7.10 -25.57
N LEU A 20 8.45 7.30 -24.25
CA LEU A 20 9.40 8.12 -23.49
C LEU A 20 10.72 7.39 -23.23
N ASP A 21 10.66 6.10 -22.95
CA ASP A 21 11.81 5.26 -22.68
C ASP A 21 11.55 3.83 -23.19
N PRO A 22 12.14 3.43 -24.31
CA PRO A 22 11.94 2.08 -24.86
C PRO A 22 12.37 0.94 -23.94
N ASN A 23 13.24 1.19 -22.96
CA ASN A 23 13.74 0.21 -22.01
C ASN A 23 13.01 0.23 -20.66
N TYR A 24 11.94 1.01 -20.52
CA TYR A 24 11.27 1.25 -19.24
C TYR A 24 10.91 -0.03 -18.51
N PHE A 25 10.22 -0.96 -19.15
CA PHE A 25 9.81 -2.22 -18.53
C PHE A 25 10.96 -3.20 -18.36
N ASP A 26 11.88 -3.24 -19.32
CA ASP A 26 13.06 -4.10 -19.22
C ASP A 26 13.93 -3.72 -18.01
N ASP A 27 14.10 -2.44 -17.76
CA ASP A 27 14.85 -1.94 -16.61
C ASP A 27 14.14 -2.26 -15.28
N LEU A 28 12.81 -2.08 -15.21
CA LEU A 28 12.04 -2.45 -14.03
C LEU A 28 12.08 -3.97 -13.76
N ALA A 29 12.11 -4.79 -14.80
CA ALA A 29 12.16 -6.24 -14.67
C ALA A 29 13.45 -6.77 -14.07
N LYS A 30 14.51 -5.98 -14.01
CA LYS A 30 15.81 -6.37 -13.44
C LYS A 30 15.78 -6.54 -11.93
N GLY A 31 14.80 -5.94 -11.25
CA GLY A 31 14.66 -6.08 -9.80
C GLY A 31 14.20 -4.79 -9.13
N GLN A 32 14.22 -4.80 -7.81
CA GLN A 32 13.86 -3.65 -6.99
C GLN A 32 14.86 -3.44 -5.86
N SER A 33 15.06 -2.19 -5.49
CA SER A 33 15.90 -1.80 -4.35
C SER A 33 15.26 -0.62 -3.63
N PRO A 34 14.07 -0.82 -3.02
CA PRO A 34 13.38 0.25 -2.32
C PRO A 34 14.15 0.66 -1.06
N ASP A 35 14.19 1.94 -0.77
CA ASP A 35 14.74 2.47 0.48
C ASP A 35 13.72 2.50 1.61
N ILE A 36 12.44 2.42 1.26
CA ILE A 36 11.34 2.63 2.19
C ILE A 36 10.34 1.48 2.12
N LEU A 37 9.94 0.97 3.30
CA LEU A 37 8.68 0.25 3.48
C LEU A 37 7.62 1.25 3.91
N TYR A 38 6.58 1.39 3.12
CA TYR A 38 5.40 2.18 3.46
C TYR A 38 4.27 1.27 3.92
N ILE A 39 3.68 1.57 5.08
CA ILE A 39 2.50 0.87 5.60
C ILE A 39 1.40 1.91 5.76
N GLY A 40 0.35 1.77 4.96
CA GLY A 40 -0.74 2.73 4.89
C GLY A 40 -2.13 2.10 4.87
N CYS A 41 -3.13 2.97 4.87
CA CYS A 41 -4.52 2.55 4.75
C CYS A 41 -4.85 2.12 3.31
N SER A 42 -5.78 1.18 3.18
CA SER A 42 -6.35 0.78 1.89
C SER A 42 -7.25 1.86 1.26
N ASP A 43 -7.50 2.96 1.95
CA ASP A 43 -8.33 4.05 1.47
C ASP A 43 -7.89 4.53 0.09
N SER A 44 -8.82 4.54 -0.87
CA SER A 44 -8.53 4.83 -2.27
C SER A 44 -8.09 6.28 -2.55
N ARG A 45 -8.29 7.17 -1.59
CA ARG A 45 -7.91 8.59 -1.72
C ARG A 45 -6.42 8.83 -1.43
N VAL A 46 -5.73 7.85 -0.83
CA VAL A 46 -4.33 7.96 -0.46
C VAL A 46 -3.51 6.98 -1.31
N THR A 47 -2.62 7.52 -2.15
CA THR A 47 -1.72 6.75 -3.01
C THR A 47 -0.29 6.99 -2.56
N ALA A 48 0.40 5.93 -2.13
CA ALA A 48 1.72 6.03 -1.51
C ALA A 48 2.76 6.68 -2.43
N GLU A 49 2.91 6.16 -3.64
CA GLU A 49 3.92 6.60 -4.59
C GLU A 49 3.67 8.05 -5.04
N GLU A 50 2.42 8.38 -5.36
CA GLU A 50 2.08 9.73 -5.80
C GLU A 50 2.32 10.75 -4.68
N MET A 51 1.87 10.44 -3.47
CA MET A 51 2.03 11.33 -2.32
C MET A 51 3.49 11.56 -1.94
N MET A 52 4.33 10.56 -2.14
CA MET A 52 5.77 10.62 -1.82
C MET A 52 6.62 11.11 -3.00
N GLY A 53 6.03 11.32 -4.16
CA GLY A 53 6.78 11.66 -5.37
C GLY A 53 7.73 10.55 -5.81
N ALA A 54 7.38 9.30 -5.53
CA ALA A 54 8.22 8.15 -5.79
C ALA A 54 7.92 7.52 -7.15
N ARG A 55 8.94 6.93 -7.75
CA ARG A 55 8.84 6.15 -8.98
C ARG A 55 8.64 4.67 -8.66
N PRO A 56 8.15 3.87 -9.61
CA PRO A 56 8.08 2.42 -9.45
C PRO A 56 9.44 1.83 -9.02
N GLY A 57 9.40 0.95 -8.03
CA GLY A 57 10.59 0.31 -7.48
C GLY A 57 11.25 1.03 -6.29
N GLU A 58 10.86 2.25 -5.98
CA GLU A 58 11.47 3.04 -4.90
C GLU A 58 10.83 2.81 -3.52
N VAL A 59 9.58 2.37 -3.48
CA VAL A 59 8.83 2.16 -2.23
C VAL A 59 8.20 0.77 -2.22
N PHE A 60 8.47 -0.01 -1.19
CA PHE A 60 7.79 -1.28 -0.93
C PHE A 60 6.52 -0.99 -0.12
N VAL A 61 5.36 -1.42 -0.60
CA VAL A 61 4.07 -0.95 -0.09
C VAL A 61 3.25 -2.07 0.52
N HIS A 62 2.76 -1.85 1.75
CA HIS A 62 1.71 -2.66 2.37
C HIS A 62 0.55 -1.77 2.76
N ARG A 63 -0.68 -2.22 2.48
CA ARG A 63 -1.90 -1.47 2.80
C ARG A 63 -2.95 -2.40 3.40
N ASN A 64 -3.62 -1.91 4.44
CA ASN A 64 -4.76 -2.60 5.06
C ASN A 64 -5.77 -1.58 5.59
N ILE A 65 -6.84 -2.04 6.19
CA ILE A 65 -7.81 -1.14 6.82
C ILE A 65 -7.15 -0.46 8.02
N ALA A 66 -7.01 0.86 7.94
CA ALA A 66 -6.48 1.73 8.99
C ALA A 66 -4.98 1.54 9.31
N ASN A 67 -4.18 1.10 8.34
CA ASN A 67 -2.72 0.96 8.48
C ASN A 67 -2.26 0.27 9.77
N VAL A 68 -2.92 -0.81 10.13
CA VAL A 68 -2.67 -1.55 11.38
C VAL A 68 -1.48 -2.49 11.23
N ILE A 69 -0.62 -2.51 12.25
CA ILE A 69 0.46 -3.49 12.37
C ILE A 69 0.19 -4.32 13.63
N ALA A 70 -0.43 -5.48 13.45
CA ALA A 70 -0.66 -6.42 14.53
C ALA A 70 0.43 -7.51 14.51
N ASN A 71 1.06 -7.79 15.65
CA ASN A 71 2.12 -8.79 15.74
C ASN A 71 1.65 -10.22 15.47
N SER A 72 0.35 -10.47 15.59
CA SER A 72 -0.28 -11.74 15.25
C SER A 72 -0.73 -11.85 13.78
N ASP A 73 -0.60 -10.77 13.01
CA ASP A 73 -0.96 -10.73 11.59
C ASP A 73 0.23 -11.16 10.74
N LEU A 74 0.22 -12.41 10.30
CA LEU A 74 1.29 -12.96 9.46
C LEU A 74 1.46 -12.19 8.15
N ASN A 75 0.40 -11.60 7.62
CA ASN A 75 0.46 -10.82 6.37
C ASN A 75 1.40 -9.62 6.52
N VAL A 76 1.11 -8.72 7.46
CA VAL A 76 1.96 -7.53 7.67
C VAL A 76 3.35 -7.93 8.17
N MET A 77 3.46 -8.94 9.03
CA MET A 77 4.76 -9.37 9.56
C MET A 77 5.66 -9.97 8.49
N SER A 78 5.10 -10.70 7.51
CA SER A 78 5.89 -11.21 6.38
C SER A 78 6.38 -10.08 5.48
N VAL A 79 5.59 -9.05 5.27
CA VAL A 79 6.00 -7.85 4.51
C VAL A 79 7.14 -7.12 5.23
N VAL A 80 7.02 -6.90 6.54
CA VAL A 80 8.08 -6.28 7.35
C VAL A 80 9.36 -7.11 7.30
N ASN A 81 9.24 -8.42 7.49
CA ASN A 81 10.40 -9.33 7.45
C ASN A 81 11.10 -9.28 6.09
N TYR A 82 10.34 -9.35 5.01
CA TYR A 82 10.92 -9.29 3.65
C TYR A 82 11.61 -7.95 3.39
N ALA A 83 10.97 -6.85 3.77
CA ALA A 83 11.53 -5.52 3.58
C ALA A 83 12.83 -5.31 4.35
N VAL A 84 12.89 -5.74 5.62
CA VAL A 84 14.04 -5.53 6.50
C VAL A 84 15.17 -6.52 6.21
N GLN A 85 14.84 -7.81 6.12
CA GLN A 85 15.85 -8.86 6.01
C GLN A 85 16.40 -9.03 4.59
N TYR A 86 15.55 -8.93 3.59
CA TYR A 86 15.90 -9.25 2.21
C TYR A 86 16.08 -8.01 1.34
N LEU A 87 15.18 -7.04 1.40
CA LEU A 87 15.29 -5.81 0.63
C LEU A 87 16.20 -4.76 1.29
N LYS A 88 16.47 -4.89 2.59
CA LYS A 88 17.35 -3.98 3.33
C LYS A 88 16.90 -2.52 3.28
N VAL A 89 15.59 -2.28 3.41
CA VAL A 89 15.06 -0.92 3.45
C VAL A 89 15.70 -0.10 4.58
N GLN A 90 15.89 1.18 4.36
CA GLN A 90 16.49 2.09 5.33
C GLN A 90 15.48 2.68 6.30
N HIS A 91 14.21 2.77 5.85
CA HIS A 91 13.14 3.39 6.64
C HIS A 91 11.85 2.59 6.56
N ILE A 92 11.11 2.58 7.67
CA ILE A 92 9.73 2.10 7.72
C ILE A 92 8.85 3.31 8.03
N VAL A 93 7.90 3.60 7.14
CA VAL A 93 6.95 4.69 7.28
C VAL A 93 5.57 4.11 7.52
N VAL A 94 4.97 4.42 8.67
CA VAL A 94 3.57 4.12 8.96
C VAL A 94 2.79 5.41 8.76
N CYS A 95 1.92 5.43 7.76
CA CYS A 95 1.21 6.64 7.36
C CYS A 95 -0.30 6.49 7.57
N GLY A 96 -0.84 7.27 8.50
CA GLY A 96 -2.28 7.46 8.66
C GLY A 96 -2.81 8.56 7.75
N HIS A 97 -4.13 8.69 7.70
CA HIS A 97 -4.78 9.79 6.98
C HIS A 97 -6.01 10.28 7.73
N TYR A 98 -6.40 11.51 7.44
CA TYR A 98 -7.61 12.09 8.01
C TYR A 98 -8.85 11.38 7.49
N TYR A 99 -9.91 11.37 8.29
CA TYR A 99 -11.20 10.79 7.94
C TYR A 99 -11.13 9.28 7.60
N CYS A 100 -10.27 8.54 8.29
CA CYS A 100 -10.16 7.10 8.10
C CYS A 100 -11.45 6.40 8.55
N GLY A 101 -12.10 5.71 7.61
CA GLY A 101 -13.34 4.97 7.88
C GLY A 101 -13.15 3.81 8.86
N GLY A 102 -11.99 3.15 8.82
CA GLY A 102 -11.66 2.07 9.75
C GLY A 102 -11.51 2.54 11.18
N VAL A 103 -10.82 3.66 11.39
CA VAL A 103 -10.68 4.26 12.72
C VAL A 103 -12.05 4.72 13.24
N LYS A 104 -12.84 5.38 12.42
CA LYS A 104 -14.19 5.79 12.77
C LYS A 104 -15.06 4.60 13.17
N ALA A 105 -15.05 3.54 12.37
CA ALA A 105 -15.82 2.32 12.65
C ALA A 105 -15.38 1.65 13.96
N ALA A 106 -14.09 1.65 14.27
CA ALA A 106 -13.57 1.09 15.52
C ALA A 106 -14.05 1.85 16.75
N MET A 107 -14.31 3.15 16.63
CA MET A 107 -14.79 4.01 17.72
C MET A 107 -16.31 3.96 17.90
N GLU A 108 -17.04 3.37 16.97
CA GLU A 108 -18.49 3.20 17.02
C GLU A 108 -18.85 1.81 17.58
N SER A 109 -20.06 1.69 18.16
CA SER A 109 -20.56 0.42 18.73
C SER A 109 -21.36 -0.41 17.72
N THR A 110 -21.39 -0.02 16.47
CA THR A 110 -22.19 -0.69 15.43
C THR A 110 -21.56 -2.02 15.03
N ASP A 111 -22.37 -3.07 14.96
CA ASP A 111 -21.95 -4.35 14.42
C ASP A 111 -21.80 -4.26 12.89
N MET A 112 -20.58 -4.42 12.40
CA MET A 112 -20.23 -4.34 10.98
C MET A 112 -19.86 -5.71 10.37
N GLY A 113 -20.10 -6.80 11.10
CA GLY A 113 -19.81 -8.14 10.62
C GLY A 113 -18.35 -8.53 10.77
N ILE A 114 -17.80 -9.18 9.75
CA ILE A 114 -16.45 -9.76 9.82
C ILE A 114 -15.35 -8.73 10.12
N ILE A 115 -15.53 -7.50 9.69
CA ILE A 115 -14.54 -6.44 9.93
C ILE A 115 -14.36 -6.13 11.41
N ASN A 116 -15.34 -6.45 12.25
CA ASN A 116 -15.23 -6.25 13.70
C ASN A 116 -14.00 -6.93 14.29
N LEU A 117 -13.61 -8.08 13.76
CA LEU A 117 -12.41 -8.81 14.22
C LEU A 117 -11.13 -8.00 13.95
N TRP A 118 -11.08 -7.32 12.83
CA TRP A 118 -9.96 -6.45 12.48
C TRP A 118 -9.95 -5.15 13.30
N LEU A 119 -11.13 -4.56 13.50
CA LEU A 119 -11.27 -3.30 14.24
C LEU A 119 -10.83 -3.40 15.70
N ARG A 120 -10.82 -4.60 16.28
CA ARG A 120 -10.28 -4.83 17.63
C ARG A 120 -8.83 -4.41 17.77
N ASN A 121 -8.02 -4.56 16.73
CA ASN A 121 -6.62 -4.11 16.72
C ASN A 121 -6.52 -2.59 16.93
N ILE A 122 -7.49 -1.85 16.41
CA ILE A 122 -7.56 -0.39 16.58
C ILE A 122 -8.09 -0.05 17.96
N GLN A 123 -9.12 -0.75 18.40
CA GLN A 123 -9.71 -0.56 19.74
C GLN A 123 -8.70 -0.82 20.85
N ASP A 124 -7.82 -1.80 20.70
CA ASP A 124 -6.77 -2.12 21.67
C ASP A 124 -5.75 -0.98 21.85
N VAL A 125 -5.58 -0.16 20.84
CA VAL A 125 -4.67 1.00 20.89
C VAL A 125 -5.37 2.24 21.45
N TYR A 126 -6.67 2.36 21.24
CA TYR A 126 -7.48 3.49 21.66
C TYR A 126 -7.77 3.46 23.17
#